data_9bc8a0d02dd5f566157050edb4235eb6
#
_entry.id   9bc8a0d02dd5f566157050edb4235eb6
#
_cell.length_a   1.000
_cell.length_b   1.000
_cell.length_c   1.000
_cell.angle_alpha   90.00
_cell.angle_beta   90.00
_cell.angle_gamma   90.00
#
_symmetry.space_group_name_H-M   'P 1'
#
loop_
_entity.id
_entity.type
_entity.pdbx_description
1 polymer ?
#
loop_
_entity_poly.entity_id
_entity_poly.type
_entity_poly.pdbx_seq_one_letter_code
_entity_poly.pdbx_strand_id
1 'polypeptide(L)'
;VGAEGKYVRQSGGKGQYGHCKLRLEPKEPGTGYEFVDETVGGSIPKEYIPAIDKGIQEAAKNGFLAGYEVVDFKVVVYDGSYHEVDSSEMAFKIAGSMGFKEGLKKANPVLLEPMMKVEIVTPEDYFGDLMGNVSSRRGTITGTEDRNGVKVIDAIIPLSEMFGYATDLRSRTQGRGQFTMQFSHYSEVPKSISEKIIGERGKKAE
;
A
#
# COMPACT_ATOMS: atom_id res chain seq x y z
N VAL A 1 12.97 -10.79 -3.02
CA VAL A 1 12.24 -12.04 -3.20
C VAL A 1 12.16 -12.39 -4.68
N GLY A 2 12.53 -13.61 -5.02
CA GLY A 2 12.44 -14.14 -6.39
C GLY A 2 11.09 -14.82 -6.63
N ALA A 3 10.57 -14.66 -7.84
CA ALA A 3 9.31 -15.27 -8.26
C ALA A 3 9.33 -15.57 -9.75
N GLU A 4 8.45 -16.48 -10.16
CA GLU A 4 8.33 -16.91 -11.53
C GLU A 4 6.87 -16.85 -11.98
N GLY A 5 6.63 -16.24 -13.13
CA GLY A 5 5.33 -16.26 -13.79
C GLY A 5 5.44 -17.05 -15.09
N LYS A 6 4.68 -18.13 -15.19
CA LYS A 6 4.64 -18.94 -16.38
C LYS A 6 3.19 -19.20 -16.79
N TYR A 7 2.80 -18.64 -17.91
CA TYR A 7 1.48 -18.79 -18.47
C TYR A 7 1.55 -19.63 -19.72
N VAL A 8 1.00 -20.82 -19.66
CA VAL A 8 0.95 -21.76 -20.77
C VAL A 8 -0.48 -22.21 -20.96
N ARG A 9 -1.05 -21.99 -22.13
CA ARG A 9 -2.39 -22.44 -22.49
C ARG A 9 -2.40 -22.98 -23.89
N GLN A 10 -2.97 -24.15 -24.05
CA GLN A 10 -3.12 -24.82 -25.35
C GLN A 10 -4.53 -25.38 -25.41
N SER A 11 -5.38 -24.77 -26.24
CA SER A 11 -6.74 -25.23 -26.46
C SER A 11 -7.09 -25.05 -27.94
N GLY A 12 -7.15 -26.17 -28.68
CA GLY A 12 -7.70 -26.26 -30.05
C GLY A 12 -7.25 -25.16 -31.00
N GLY A 13 -5.96 -25.10 -31.38
CA GLY A 13 -5.42 -24.11 -32.28
C GLY A 13 -4.12 -23.52 -31.77
N LYS A 14 -3.92 -22.20 -31.99
CA LYS A 14 -2.73 -21.50 -31.51
C LYS A 14 -2.72 -21.45 -29.98
N GLY A 15 -1.64 -21.96 -29.36
CA GLY A 15 -1.44 -21.90 -27.92
C GLY A 15 -1.02 -20.51 -27.44
N GLN A 16 -0.86 -20.38 -26.12
CA GLN A 16 -0.33 -19.17 -25.48
C GLN A 16 0.85 -19.55 -24.59
N TYR A 17 1.90 -18.74 -24.63
CA TYR A 17 3.09 -18.95 -23.83
C TYR A 17 3.72 -17.62 -23.42
N GLY A 18 3.89 -17.42 -22.13
CA GLY A 18 4.67 -16.33 -21.55
C GLY A 18 5.36 -16.82 -20.30
N HIS A 19 6.65 -16.50 -20.15
CA HIS A 19 7.46 -16.95 -19.03
C HIS A 19 8.44 -15.86 -18.63
N CYS A 20 8.41 -15.45 -17.38
CA CYS A 20 9.35 -14.47 -16.83
C CYS A 20 9.74 -14.82 -15.41
N LYS A 21 10.98 -14.50 -15.07
CA LYS A 21 11.50 -14.59 -13.71
C LYS A 21 11.71 -13.19 -13.19
N LEU A 22 11.16 -12.92 -12.02
CA LEU A 22 11.12 -11.61 -11.41
C LEU A 22 11.83 -11.59 -10.07
N ARG A 23 12.40 -10.44 -9.75
CA ARG A 23 12.87 -10.14 -8.39
C ARG A 23 12.11 -8.92 -7.88
N LEU A 24 11.45 -9.07 -6.74
CA LEU A 24 10.70 -8.01 -6.08
C LEU A 24 11.54 -7.46 -4.93
N GLU A 25 11.69 -6.14 -4.88
CA GLU A 25 12.45 -5.44 -3.86
C GLU A 25 11.60 -4.32 -3.26
N PRO A 26 11.65 -4.12 -1.92
CA PRO A 26 10.98 -2.98 -1.32
C PRO A 26 11.73 -1.69 -1.67
N LYS A 27 10.99 -0.58 -1.70
CA LYS A 27 11.55 0.77 -1.88
C LYS A 27 11.20 1.64 -0.67
N GLU A 28 11.93 2.72 -0.50
CA GLU A 28 11.65 3.70 0.53
C GLU A 28 10.23 4.26 0.36
N PRO A 29 9.50 4.51 1.47
CA PRO A 29 8.15 5.05 1.41
C PRO A 29 8.05 6.32 0.57
N GLY A 30 7.05 6.38 -0.30
CA GLY A 30 6.78 7.53 -1.15
C GLY A 30 7.61 7.60 -2.44
N THR A 31 8.50 6.65 -2.69
CA THR A 31 9.36 6.66 -3.89
C THR A 31 8.72 6.02 -5.12
N GLY A 32 7.59 5.35 -4.94
CA GLY A 32 6.78 4.83 -6.05
C GLY A 32 7.28 3.52 -6.64
N TYR A 33 6.79 3.23 -7.84
CA TYR A 33 7.06 2.02 -8.58
C TYR A 33 8.27 2.19 -9.49
N GLU A 34 9.10 1.14 -9.58
CA GLU A 34 10.23 1.07 -10.52
C GLU A 34 10.25 -0.32 -11.18
N PHE A 35 10.47 -0.33 -12.49
CA PHE A 35 10.62 -1.55 -13.27
C PHE A 35 11.96 -1.53 -14.00
N VAL A 36 12.71 -2.63 -13.91
CA VAL A 36 14.02 -2.75 -14.53
C VAL A 36 14.10 -4.04 -15.34
N ASP A 37 14.61 -3.95 -16.55
CA ASP A 37 14.91 -5.10 -17.42
C ASP A 37 16.39 -5.44 -17.30
N GLU A 38 16.70 -6.58 -16.71
CA GLU A 38 18.06 -7.13 -16.62
C GLU A 38 18.19 -8.40 -17.48
N THR A 39 17.25 -8.67 -18.40
CA THR A 39 17.35 -9.85 -19.29
C THR A 39 18.54 -9.73 -20.23
N VAL A 40 19.16 -10.87 -20.51
CA VAL A 40 20.32 -10.96 -21.42
C VAL A 40 20.11 -12.05 -22.47
N GLY A 41 20.82 -11.93 -23.58
CA GLY A 41 20.82 -12.95 -24.61
C GLY A 41 19.52 -13.20 -25.35
N GLY A 42 18.57 -12.23 -25.27
CA GLY A 42 17.27 -12.36 -25.92
C GLY A 42 16.39 -13.46 -25.33
N SER A 43 16.56 -13.77 -24.04
CA SER A 43 15.73 -14.76 -23.34
C SER A 43 14.25 -14.42 -23.40
N ILE A 44 13.93 -13.13 -23.38
CA ILE A 44 12.61 -12.58 -23.66
C ILE A 44 12.77 -11.55 -24.78
N PRO A 45 12.03 -11.66 -25.89
CA PRO A 45 12.06 -10.63 -26.92
C PRO A 45 11.69 -9.26 -26.33
N LYS A 46 12.44 -8.23 -26.69
CA LYS A 46 12.29 -6.88 -26.12
C LYS A 46 10.90 -6.30 -26.30
N GLU A 47 10.19 -6.70 -27.33
CA GLU A 47 8.81 -6.26 -27.58
C GLU A 47 7.82 -6.71 -26.50
N TYR A 48 8.13 -7.76 -25.73
CA TYR A 48 7.28 -8.28 -24.68
C TYR A 48 7.60 -7.72 -23.28
N ILE A 49 8.72 -7.04 -23.12
CA ILE A 49 9.09 -6.45 -21.83
C ILE A 49 8.07 -5.42 -21.34
N PRO A 50 7.59 -4.47 -22.18
CA PRO A 50 6.54 -3.54 -21.76
C PRO A 50 5.23 -4.24 -21.33
N ALA A 51 4.91 -5.38 -21.93
CA ALA A 51 3.72 -6.14 -21.55
C ALA A 51 3.85 -6.73 -20.13
N ILE A 52 5.02 -7.21 -19.76
CA ILE A 52 5.31 -7.69 -18.41
C ILE A 52 5.11 -6.55 -17.39
N ASP A 53 5.70 -5.40 -17.66
CA ASP A 53 5.56 -4.21 -16.83
C ASP A 53 4.09 -3.81 -16.64
N LYS A 54 3.34 -3.78 -17.73
CA LYS A 54 1.91 -3.45 -17.69
C LYS A 54 1.10 -4.44 -16.83
N GLY A 55 1.39 -5.74 -16.98
CA GLY A 55 0.73 -6.77 -16.18
C GLY A 55 1.00 -6.63 -14.69
N ILE A 56 2.23 -6.29 -14.33
CA ILE A 56 2.63 -6.04 -12.95
C ILE A 56 1.90 -4.81 -12.39
N GLN A 57 1.85 -3.71 -13.13
CA GLN A 57 1.19 -2.48 -12.69
C GLN A 57 -0.31 -2.69 -12.49
N GLU A 58 -0.98 -3.40 -13.40
CA GLU A 58 -2.41 -3.71 -13.25
C GLU A 58 -2.67 -4.58 -12.02
N ALA A 59 -1.83 -5.59 -11.78
CA ALA A 59 -1.95 -6.43 -10.59
C ALA A 59 -1.72 -5.63 -9.31
N ALA A 60 -0.77 -4.71 -9.30
CA ALA A 60 -0.50 -3.85 -8.16
C ALA A 60 -1.69 -2.94 -7.83
N LYS A 61 -2.35 -2.39 -8.83
CA LYS A 61 -3.56 -1.55 -8.65
C LYS A 61 -4.73 -2.32 -8.06
N ASN A 62 -4.88 -3.58 -8.42
CA ASN A 62 -5.95 -4.43 -7.90
C ASN A 62 -5.70 -4.87 -6.45
N GLY A 63 -4.47 -4.75 -5.98
CA GLY A 63 -4.09 -5.11 -4.62
C GLY A 63 -3.91 -6.61 -4.40
N PHE A 64 -3.52 -6.97 -3.19
CA PHE A 64 -3.24 -8.36 -2.83
C PHE A 64 -3.94 -8.78 -1.53
N LEU A 65 -3.71 -8.05 -0.43
CA LEU A 65 -4.24 -8.45 0.89
C LEU A 65 -5.73 -8.13 1.06
N ALA A 66 -6.12 -6.90 0.74
CA ALA A 66 -7.47 -6.40 0.99
C ALA A 66 -7.97 -5.51 -0.16
N GLY A 67 -7.43 -5.67 -1.35
CA GLY A 67 -7.81 -4.89 -2.52
C GLY A 67 -7.23 -3.46 -2.55
N TYR A 68 -6.35 -3.13 -1.64
CA TYR A 68 -5.63 -1.85 -1.66
C TYR A 68 -4.40 -1.94 -2.55
N GLU A 69 -4.12 -0.89 -3.30
CA GLU A 69 -2.98 -0.82 -4.21
C GLU A 69 -1.66 -1.13 -3.51
N VAL A 70 -0.82 -1.94 -4.18
CA VAL A 70 0.54 -2.19 -3.72
C VAL A 70 1.43 -1.04 -4.17
N VAL A 71 2.20 -0.47 -3.26
CA VAL A 71 3.01 0.73 -3.51
C VAL A 71 4.46 0.55 -3.06
N ASP A 72 5.35 1.42 -3.55
CA ASP A 72 6.75 1.54 -3.11
C ASP A 72 7.53 0.23 -3.25
N PHE A 73 7.57 -0.29 -4.46
CA PHE A 73 8.30 -1.52 -4.78
C PHE A 73 9.01 -1.41 -6.13
N LYS A 74 10.03 -2.24 -6.29
CA LYS A 74 10.80 -2.39 -7.52
C LYS A 74 10.67 -3.82 -8.01
N VAL A 75 10.46 -3.98 -9.30
CA VAL A 75 10.46 -5.29 -9.96
C VAL A 75 11.56 -5.31 -11.00
N VAL A 76 12.39 -6.34 -10.93
CA VAL A 76 13.43 -6.60 -11.91
C VAL A 76 13.06 -7.89 -12.65
N VAL A 77 12.89 -7.81 -13.97
CA VAL A 77 12.80 -8.99 -14.82
C VAL A 77 14.22 -9.37 -15.23
N TYR A 78 14.65 -10.56 -14.87
CA TYR A 78 16.05 -10.95 -15.09
C TYR A 78 16.21 -12.17 -16.00
N ASP A 79 15.14 -12.92 -16.25
CA ASP A 79 15.17 -14.10 -17.13
C ASP A 79 13.75 -14.46 -17.57
N GLY A 80 13.68 -15.42 -18.46
CA GLY A 80 12.43 -15.96 -18.95
C GLY A 80 12.68 -16.84 -20.17
N SER A 81 11.62 -17.17 -20.88
CA SER A 81 11.68 -17.92 -22.13
C SER A 81 10.48 -17.57 -22.99
N TYR A 82 10.54 -17.91 -24.28
CA TYR A 82 9.47 -17.65 -25.22
C TYR A 82 9.34 -18.78 -26.23
N HIS A 83 8.18 -18.81 -26.88
CA HIS A 83 7.95 -19.67 -28.04
C HIS A 83 7.67 -18.78 -29.24
N GLU A 84 8.30 -19.08 -30.36
CA GLU A 84 8.18 -18.27 -31.60
C GLU A 84 6.73 -18.16 -32.09
N VAL A 85 5.93 -19.22 -31.92
CA VAL A 85 4.54 -19.28 -32.41
C VAL A 85 3.53 -18.83 -31.34
N ASP A 86 3.70 -19.26 -30.10
CA ASP A 86 2.68 -19.14 -29.04
C ASP A 86 2.87 -17.93 -28.14
N SER A 87 4.00 -17.25 -28.22
CA SER A 87 4.24 -16.05 -27.43
C SER A 87 3.53 -14.82 -27.99
N SER A 88 3.03 -13.97 -27.10
CA SER A 88 2.32 -12.75 -27.43
C SER A 88 2.45 -11.74 -26.29
N GLU A 89 2.11 -10.49 -26.57
CA GLU A 89 2.06 -9.45 -25.52
C GLU A 89 1.07 -9.84 -24.42
N MET A 90 -0.10 -10.37 -24.78
CA MET A 90 -1.09 -10.81 -23.80
C MET A 90 -0.55 -11.92 -22.89
N ALA A 91 0.12 -12.92 -23.44
CA ALA A 91 0.68 -14.01 -22.67
C ALA A 91 1.73 -13.52 -21.67
N PHE A 92 2.60 -12.59 -22.07
CA PHE A 92 3.60 -11.99 -21.19
C PHE A 92 3.00 -11.04 -20.16
N LYS A 93 1.94 -10.33 -20.50
CA LYS A 93 1.19 -9.52 -19.54
C LYS A 93 0.62 -10.39 -18.42
N ILE A 94 0.01 -11.51 -18.76
CA ILE A 94 -0.51 -12.48 -17.79
C ILE A 94 0.63 -13.11 -16.98
N ALA A 95 1.71 -13.50 -17.63
CA ALA A 95 2.88 -14.05 -16.94
C ALA A 95 3.47 -13.06 -15.93
N GLY A 96 3.57 -11.79 -16.30
CA GLY A 96 4.03 -10.73 -15.39
C GLY A 96 3.13 -10.58 -14.16
N SER A 97 1.82 -10.57 -14.37
CA SER A 97 0.83 -10.53 -13.30
C SER A 97 0.95 -11.74 -12.36
N MET A 98 1.07 -12.95 -12.93
CA MET A 98 1.23 -14.19 -12.16
C MET A 98 2.51 -14.19 -11.33
N GLY A 99 3.63 -13.81 -11.93
CA GLY A 99 4.93 -13.74 -11.25
C GLY A 99 4.93 -12.72 -10.12
N PHE A 100 4.31 -11.57 -10.32
CA PHE A 100 4.19 -10.54 -9.30
C PHE A 100 3.37 -11.04 -8.10
N LYS A 101 2.21 -11.65 -8.35
CA LYS A 101 1.37 -12.22 -7.28
C LYS A 101 2.08 -13.31 -6.50
N GLU A 102 2.83 -14.16 -7.18
CA GLU A 102 3.63 -15.21 -6.53
C GLU A 102 4.72 -14.61 -5.65
N GLY A 103 5.39 -13.56 -6.13
CA GLY A 103 6.38 -12.82 -5.34
C GLY A 103 5.79 -12.16 -4.11
N LEU A 104 4.59 -11.57 -4.23
CA LEU A 104 3.90 -10.96 -3.09
C LEU A 104 3.60 -11.98 -1.99
N LYS A 105 3.18 -13.20 -2.35
CA LYS A 105 2.95 -14.26 -1.36
C LYS A 105 4.19 -14.55 -0.51
N LYS A 106 5.37 -14.45 -1.11
CA LYS A 106 6.65 -14.70 -0.45
C LYS A 106 7.21 -13.48 0.29
N ALA A 107 6.74 -12.29 -0.05
CA ALA A 107 7.32 -11.03 0.42
C ALA A 107 6.75 -10.52 1.75
N ASN A 108 5.75 -11.20 2.33
CA ASN A 108 5.06 -10.76 3.54
C ASN A 108 4.54 -9.33 3.43
N PRO A 109 3.60 -9.06 2.51
CA PRO A 109 3.06 -7.72 2.35
C PRO A 109 2.29 -7.29 3.59
N VAL A 110 2.31 -5.99 3.88
CA VAL A 110 1.63 -5.39 5.02
C VAL A 110 0.65 -4.32 4.55
N LEU A 111 -0.42 -4.11 5.33
CA LEU A 111 -1.32 -2.99 5.09
C LEU A 111 -0.72 -1.72 5.64
N LEU A 112 -0.86 -0.63 4.88
CA LEU A 112 -0.49 0.71 5.29
C LEU A 112 -1.75 1.53 5.58
N GLU A 113 -1.64 2.45 6.52
CA GLU A 113 -2.70 3.41 6.81
C GLU A 113 -2.16 4.84 6.78
N PRO A 114 -2.99 5.81 6.35
CA PRO A 114 -2.58 7.20 6.38
C PRO A 114 -2.53 7.70 7.82
N MET A 115 -1.42 8.35 8.16
CA MET A 115 -1.19 9.00 9.45
C MET A 115 -1.33 10.50 9.27
N MET A 116 -2.11 11.11 10.14
CA MET A 116 -2.44 12.53 10.07
C MET A 116 -1.65 13.32 11.11
N LYS A 117 -1.12 14.46 10.69
CA LYS A 117 -0.57 15.46 11.60
C LYS A 117 -1.72 16.33 12.09
N VAL A 118 -1.97 16.29 13.38
CA VAL A 118 -3.10 16.98 14.02
C VAL A 118 -2.57 18.02 14.99
N GLU A 119 -3.10 19.24 14.89
CA GLU A 119 -2.85 20.32 15.87
C GLU A 119 -4.16 20.62 16.57
N ILE A 120 -4.18 20.52 17.90
CA ILE A 120 -5.34 20.81 18.73
C ILE A 120 -5.06 22.06 19.54
N VAL A 121 -5.95 23.05 19.48
CA VAL A 121 -5.88 24.29 20.25
C VAL A 121 -7.03 24.29 21.24
N THR A 122 -6.73 24.41 22.53
CA THR A 122 -7.71 24.28 23.59
C THR A 122 -7.39 25.18 24.78
N PRO A 123 -8.42 25.64 25.55
CA PRO A 123 -8.18 26.17 26.89
C PRO A 123 -7.50 25.12 27.78
N GLU A 124 -6.69 25.57 28.70
CA GLU A 124 -5.92 24.71 29.61
C GLU A 124 -6.77 23.69 30.37
N ASP A 125 -8.01 24.06 30.74
CA ASP A 125 -8.91 23.21 31.51
C ASP A 125 -9.16 21.83 30.88
N TYR A 126 -9.06 21.72 29.57
CA TYR A 126 -9.34 20.48 28.81
C TYR A 126 -8.09 19.75 28.36
N PHE A 127 -6.93 20.31 28.65
CA PHE A 127 -5.66 19.77 28.13
C PHE A 127 -5.43 18.32 28.51
N GLY A 128 -5.58 17.97 29.79
CA GLY A 128 -5.36 16.59 30.26
C GLY A 128 -6.31 15.58 29.64
N ASP A 129 -7.60 15.93 29.54
CA ASP A 129 -8.60 15.07 28.92
C ASP A 129 -8.31 14.83 27.45
N LEU A 130 -7.93 15.89 26.72
CA LEU A 130 -7.62 15.79 25.30
C LEU A 130 -6.35 14.98 25.03
N MET A 131 -5.35 15.07 25.90
CA MET A 131 -4.15 14.23 25.83
C MET A 131 -4.51 12.75 25.94
N GLY A 132 -5.34 12.40 26.92
CA GLY A 132 -5.84 11.02 27.07
C GLY A 132 -6.69 10.57 25.89
N ASN A 133 -7.50 11.47 25.33
CA ASN A 133 -8.31 11.20 24.17
C ASN A 133 -7.47 10.88 22.91
N VAL A 134 -6.39 11.64 22.69
CA VAL A 134 -5.43 11.35 21.60
C VAL A 134 -4.86 9.95 21.74
N SER A 135 -4.44 9.57 22.94
CA SER A 135 -3.91 8.23 23.20
C SER A 135 -4.95 7.14 22.93
N SER A 136 -6.21 7.38 23.29
CA SER A 136 -7.31 6.42 23.03
C SER A 136 -7.60 6.25 21.54
N ARG A 137 -7.20 7.20 20.70
CA ARG A 137 -7.32 7.16 19.25
C ARG A 137 -6.05 6.64 18.55
N ARG A 138 -5.25 5.86 19.24
CA ARG A 138 -3.97 5.33 18.76
C ARG A 138 -3.01 6.45 18.32
N GLY A 139 -3.18 7.64 18.86
CA GLY A 139 -2.33 8.78 18.55
C GLY A 139 -1.07 8.83 19.38
N THR A 140 -0.05 9.47 18.82
CA THR A 140 1.20 9.77 19.52
C THR A 140 1.36 11.27 19.61
N ILE A 141 1.54 11.79 20.82
CA ILE A 141 1.78 13.20 21.04
C ILE A 141 3.23 13.52 20.70
N THR A 142 3.43 14.47 19.79
CA THR A 142 4.76 14.87 19.32
C THR A 142 5.26 16.14 19.99
N GLY A 143 4.37 16.92 20.56
CA GLY A 143 4.75 18.13 21.27
C GLY A 143 3.54 18.84 21.88
N THR A 144 3.83 19.72 22.80
CA THR A 144 2.83 20.62 23.41
C THR A 144 3.47 22.00 23.58
N GLU A 145 2.65 23.04 23.47
CA GLU A 145 3.12 24.40 23.72
C GLU A 145 2.02 25.26 24.33
N ASP A 146 2.44 26.33 25.00
CA ASP A 146 1.55 27.42 25.44
C ASP A 146 1.60 28.54 24.41
N ARG A 147 0.45 28.96 23.91
CA ARG A 147 0.34 30.02 22.92
C ARG A 147 -0.71 31.02 23.34
N ASN A 148 -0.26 32.13 23.89
CA ASN A 148 -1.14 33.23 24.34
C ASN A 148 -2.29 32.78 25.26
N GLY A 149 -1.97 31.94 26.26
CA GLY A 149 -2.95 31.49 27.25
C GLY A 149 -3.79 30.28 26.83
N VAL A 150 -3.56 29.75 25.65
CA VAL A 150 -4.16 28.48 25.23
C VAL A 150 -3.10 27.40 25.12
N LYS A 151 -3.51 26.15 25.22
CA LYS A 151 -2.66 25.00 25.04
C LYS A 151 -2.74 24.50 23.60
N VAL A 152 -1.62 24.12 23.03
CA VAL A 152 -1.53 23.50 21.73
C VAL A 152 -0.97 22.09 21.88
N ILE A 153 -1.67 21.11 21.32
CA ILE A 153 -1.23 19.71 21.30
C ILE A 153 -0.93 19.34 19.86
N ASP A 154 0.31 18.92 19.59
CA ASP A 154 0.70 18.35 18.32
C ASP A 154 0.73 16.82 18.44
N ALA A 155 0.11 16.14 17.49
CA ALA A 155 0.00 14.69 17.51
C ALA A 155 0.00 14.10 16.11
N ILE A 156 0.35 12.81 16.02
CA ILE A 156 0.17 12.00 14.84
C ILE A 156 -0.90 10.96 15.18
N ILE A 157 -1.99 10.96 14.40
CA ILE A 157 -3.15 10.11 14.65
C ILE A 157 -3.53 9.41 13.34
N PRO A 158 -3.81 8.09 13.35
CA PRO A 158 -4.31 7.41 12.14
C PRO A 158 -5.62 8.04 11.66
N LEU A 159 -5.75 8.22 10.34
CA LEU A 159 -6.96 8.81 9.77
C LEU A 159 -8.23 8.05 10.19
N SER A 160 -8.17 6.73 10.26
CA SER A 160 -9.30 5.90 10.66
C SER A 160 -9.84 6.23 12.05
N GLU A 161 -9.01 6.79 12.93
CA GLU A 161 -9.37 7.19 14.29
C GLU A 161 -9.87 8.64 14.38
N MET A 162 -9.87 9.37 13.26
CA MET A 162 -10.28 10.77 13.22
C MET A 162 -11.76 10.97 12.88
N PHE A 163 -12.47 9.91 12.50
CA PHE A 163 -13.90 10.00 12.22
C PHE A 163 -14.67 10.41 13.49
N GLY A 164 -15.52 11.42 13.36
CA GLY A 164 -16.28 11.95 14.48
C GLY A 164 -15.49 12.82 15.45
N TYR A 165 -14.21 13.10 15.17
CA TYR A 165 -13.37 13.86 16.09
C TYR A 165 -13.85 15.30 16.30
N ALA A 166 -14.34 15.97 15.26
CA ALA A 166 -14.85 17.34 15.40
C ALA A 166 -15.98 17.43 16.45
N THR A 167 -16.90 16.48 16.40
CA THR A 167 -18.01 16.42 17.38
C THR A 167 -17.50 16.06 18.77
N ASP A 168 -16.61 15.10 18.88
CA ASP A 168 -16.03 14.68 20.16
C ASP A 168 -15.25 15.82 20.81
N LEU A 169 -14.43 16.53 20.05
CA LEU A 169 -13.66 17.67 20.53
C LEU A 169 -14.59 18.79 21.07
N ARG A 170 -15.64 19.13 20.33
CA ARG A 170 -16.61 20.13 20.77
C ARG A 170 -17.30 19.72 22.08
N SER A 171 -17.71 18.47 22.17
CA SER A 171 -18.34 17.92 23.36
C SER A 171 -17.41 17.98 24.56
N ARG A 172 -16.16 17.60 24.40
CA ARG A 172 -15.17 17.59 25.48
C ARG A 172 -14.72 18.99 25.94
N THR A 173 -14.80 19.97 25.05
CA THR A 173 -14.31 21.33 25.30
C THR A 173 -15.43 22.39 25.39
N GLN A 174 -16.69 21.96 25.43
CA GLN A 174 -17.84 22.88 25.44
C GLN A 174 -17.82 23.85 24.24
N GLY A 175 -17.41 23.36 23.07
CA GLY A 175 -17.32 24.14 21.85
C GLY A 175 -16.10 25.03 21.72
N ARG A 176 -15.16 24.99 22.68
CA ARG A 176 -14.03 25.91 22.74
C ARG A 176 -12.74 25.38 22.10
N GLY A 177 -12.62 24.07 21.87
CA GLY A 177 -11.47 23.47 21.22
C GLY A 177 -11.59 23.52 19.70
N GLN A 178 -10.45 23.63 19.04
CA GLN A 178 -10.33 23.62 17.58
C GLN A 178 -9.18 22.70 17.18
N PHE A 179 -9.24 22.14 15.98
CA PHE A 179 -8.15 21.35 15.45
C PHE A 179 -7.98 21.56 13.95
N THR A 180 -6.77 21.32 13.49
CA THR A 180 -6.43 21.21 12.08
C THR A 180 -5.79 19.86 11.84
N MET A 181 -5.95 19.33 10.66
CA MET A 181 -5.47 18.01 10.27
C MET A 181 -4.91 18.04 8.85
N GLN A 182 -3.74 17.45 8.66
CA GLN A 182 -3.16 17.29 7.34
C GLN A 182 -2.46 15.94 7.24
N PHE A 183 -2.37 15.40 6.02
CA PHE A 183 -1.66 14.14 5.79
C PHE A 183 -0.18 14.27 6.15
N SER A 184 0.35 13.28 6.86
CA SER A 184 1.76 13.20 7.20
C SER A 184 2.49 12.12 6.39
N HIS A 185 2.12 10.88 6.61
CA HIS A 185 2.78 9.73 5.98
C HIS A 185 1.92 8.49 6.09
N TYR A 186 2.32 7.39 5.41
CA TYR A 186 1.74 6.07 5.62
C TYR A 186 2.56 5.30 6.63
N SER A 187 1.90 4.49 7.44
CA SER A 187 2.52 3.63 8.44
C SER A 187 1.86 2.26 8.44
N GLU A 188 2.59 1.24 8.86
CA GLU A 188 2.07 -0.11 8.94
C GLU A 188 0.92 -0.20 9.95
N VAL A 189 -0.18 -0.84 9.54
CA VAL A 189 -1.33 -1.10 10.39
C VAL A 189 -0.96 -2.17 11.42
N PRO A 190 -1.29 -1.99 12.73
CA PRO A 190 -1.06 -3.03 13.72
C PRO A 190 -1.69 -4.37 13.31
N LYS A 191 -1.02 -5.46 13.62
CA LYS A 191 -1.40 -6.80 13.16
C LYS A 191 -2.86 -7.16 13.45
N SER A 192 -3.33 -6.89 14.65
CA SER A 192 -4.72 -7.20 15.06
C SER A 192 -5.75 -6.47 14.21
N ILE A 193 -5.49 -5.20 13.89
CA ILE A 193 -6.36 -4.36 13.06
C ILE A 193 -6.26 -4.80 11.61
N SER A 194 -5.06 -5.10 11.13
CA SER A 194 -4.81 -5.60 9.79
C SER A 194 -5.59 -6.89 9.52
N GLU A 195 -5.53 -7.85 10.42
CA GLU A 195 -6.26 -9.12 10.30
C GLU A 195 -7.77 -8.89 10.21
N LYS A 196 -8.31 -7.96 10.98
CA LYS A 196 -9.73 -7.60 10.93
C LYS A 196 -10.12 -7.01 9.58
N ILE A 197 -9.33 -6.08 9.05
CA ILE A 197 -9.59 -5.45 7.75
C ILE A 197 -9.57 -6.49 6.63
N ILE A 198 -8.55 -7.34 6.62
CA ILE A 198 -8.42 -8.41 5.62
C ILE A 198 -9.62 -9.36 5.68
N GLY A 199 -10.04 -9.77 6.88
CA GLY A 199 -11.18 -10.65 7.08
C GLY A 199 -12.50 -10.03 6.63
N GLU A 200 -12.74 -8.76 6.90
CA GLU A 200 -13.96 -8.05 6.51
C GLU A 200 -14.03 -7.84 4.99
N ARG A 201 -12.93 -7.52 4.34
CA ARG A 201 -12.89 -7.34 2.89
C ARG A 201 -12.94 -8.65 2.12
N GLY A 202 -12.34 -9.71 2.65
CA GLY A 202 -12.44 -11.05 2.08
C GLY A 202 -13.88 -11.54 1.98
N LYS A 203 -14.69 -11.26 2.99
CA LYS A 203 -16.12 -11.61 3.02
C LYS A 203 -16.98 -10.83 2.03
N LYS A 204 -16.54 -9.66 1.61
CA LYS A 204 -17.26 -8.82 0.61
C LYS A 204 -16.95 -9.21 -0.83
N ALA A 205 -15.92 -10.01 -1.04
CA ALA A 205 -15.49 -10.48 -2.37
C ALA A 205 -16.10 -11.84 -2.73
N GLU A 206 -16.76 -12.53 -1.80
CA GLU A 206 -17.58 -13.73 -2.02
C GLU A 206 -19.05 -13.34 -2.29
#